data_e1bc4c4c90baf5d493d3ac8cc81402f6
#
_entry.id   e1bc4c4c90baf5d493d3ac8cc81402f6
#
_cell.length_a   1.000
_cell.length_b   1.000
_cell.length_c   1.000
_cell.angle_alpha   90.00
_cell.angle_beta   90.00
_cell.angle_gamma   90.00
#
_symmetry.space_group_name_H-M   'P 1'
#
loop_
_entity.id
_entity.type
_entity.pdbx_description
1 polymer ?
#
loop_
_entity_poly.entity_id
_entity_poly.type
_entity_poly.pdbx_seq_one_letter_code
_entity_poly.pdbx_strand_id
1 'polypeptide(L)'
;MISKINIPNILSFYRLISFPVVLIFALLGYENLFVVLLVINLITDIFDGLIARMLKQQTEYGARLDSIADIGTYILAVTGVFVFKWNDFAPHMLSFGTFLFLFVFSNLLSVLKFRRFPSLHLYSWKIGGYIQGAFFFALFVFGFNIYFYYFMVFWGILSFIEHITIQLMLSEMKSNQKGLYWVIKNKN
;
A
#
# COMPACT_ATOMS: atom_id res chain seq x y z
N MET A 1 16.06 2.60 26.09
CA MET A 1 14.66 2.93 25.73
C MET A 1 14.70 3.78 24.47
N ILE A 2 14.42 3.22 23.30
CA ILE A 2 14.22 4.02 22.07
C ILE A 2 12.92 4.77 22.28
N SER A 3 12.97 6.11 22.23
CA SER A 3 11.80 6.95 22.50
C SER A 3 10.71 6.62 21.47
N LYS A 4 9.45 6.56 21.92
CA LYS A 4 8.28 6.39 21.04
C LYS A 4 8.16 7.56 20.03
N ILE A 5 8.81 8.67 20.33
CA ILE A 5 8.85 9.89 19.49
C ILE A 5 10.22 9.91 18.81
N ASN A 6 10.24 9.52 17.54
CA ASN A 6 11.38 9.65 16.64
C ASN A 6 10.89 10.22 15.31
N ILE A 7 11.80 10.70 14.45
CA ILE A 7 11.45 11.38 13.20
C ILE A 7 10.55 10.52 12.31
N PRO A 8 10.83 9.22 12.06
CA PRO A 8 9.92 8.37 11.28
C PRO A 8 8.52 8.31 11.86
N ASN A 9 8.39 8.09 13.17
CA ASN A 9 7.07 7.98 13.80
C ASN A 9 6.27 9.30 13.72
N ILE A 10 6.95 10.46 13.74
CA ILE A 10 6.29 11.77 13.55
C ILE A 10 5.71 11.87 12.15
N LEU A 11 6.41 11.40 11.11
CA LEU A 11 5.92 11.41 9.73
C LEU A 11 4.70 10.48 9.56
N SER A 12 4.76 9.27 10.10
CA SER A 12 3.62 8.35 10.09
C SER A 12 2.43 8.92 10.88
N PHE A 13 2.69 9.61 12.00
CA PHE A 13 1.65 10.26 12.80
C PHE A 13 1.01 11.44 12.04
N TYR A 14 1.81 12.24 11.34
CA TYR A 14 1.32 13.29 10.44
C TYR A 14 0.34 12.71 9.40
N ARG A 15 0.69 11.61 8.73
CA ARG A 15 -0.18 10.95 7.75
C ARG A 15 -1.50 10.50 8.35
N LEU A 16 -1.50 9.98 9.57
CA LEU A 16 -2.73 9.59 10.26
C LEU A 16 -3.63 10.78 10.61
N ILE A 17 -3.04 11.90 11.07
CA ILE A 17 -3.80 13.10 11.40
C ILE A 17 -4.30 13.80 10.13
N SER A 18 -3.50 13.82 9.07
CA SER A 18 -3.88 14.43 7.79
C SER A 18 -4.97 13.63 7.06
N PHE A 19 -5.06 12.32 7.29
CA PHE A 19 -6.02 11.43 6.61
C PHE A 19 -7.46 11.96 6.60
N PRO A 20 -8.11 12.27 7.75
CA PRO A 20 -9.49 12.78 7.74
C PRO A 20 -9.62 14.11 7.03
N VAL A 21 -8.61 14.98 7.10
CA VAL A 21 -8.62 16.30 6.43
C VAL A 21 -8.57 16.11 4.92
N VAL A 22 -7.66 15.27 4.43
CA VAL A 22 -7.53 14.97 2.99
C VAL A 22 -8.78 14.29 2.46
N LEU A 23 -9.38 13.38 3.25
CA LEU A 23 -10.62 12.71 2.89
C LEU A 23 -11.79 13.73 2.76
N ILE A 24 -11.89 14.68 3.68
CA ILE A 24 -12.90 15.74 3.61
C ILE A 24 -12.73 16.58 2.34
N PHE A 25 -11.50 16.97 1.98
CA PHE A 25 -11.25 17.70 0.73
C PHE A 25 -11.63 16.89 -0.51
N ALA A 26 -11.37 15.58 -0.49
CA ALA A 26 -11.84 14.70 -1.57
C ALA A 26 -13.37 14.74 -1.69
N LEU A 27 -14.09 14.53 -0.58
CA LEU A 27 -15.56 14.47 -0.56
C LEU A 27 -16.21 15.80 -0.89
N LEU A 28 -15.57 16.93 -0.58
CA LEU A 28 -16.01 18.27 -0.94
C LEU A 28 -15.67 18.68 -2.39
N GLY A 29 -14.93 17.82 -3.14
CA GLY A 29 -14.56 18.09 -4.53
C GLY A 29 -13.39 19.06 -4.71
N TYR A 30 -12.60 19.35 -3.68
CA TYR A 30 -11.42 20.22 -3.76
C TYR A 30 -10.20 19.46 -4.31
N GLU A 31 -10.20 19.14 -5.62
CA GLU A 31 -9.16 18.31 -6.25
C GLU A 31 -7.75 18.83 -6.00
N ASN A 32 -7.47 20.12 -6.20
CA ASN A 32 -6.12 20.67 -6.05
C ASN A 32 -5.57 20.49 -4.62
N LEU A 33 -6.37 20.77 -3.60
CA LEU A 33 -5.96 20.60 -2.20
C LEU A 33 -5.77 19.13 -1.86
N PHE A 34 -6.68 18.27 -2.34
CA PHE A 34 -6.57 16.83 -2.20
C PHE A 34 -5.26 16.32 -2.81
N VAL A 35 -4.95 16.68 -4.06
CA VAL A 35 -3.74 16.23 -4.76
C VAL A 35 -2.48 16.67 -4.04
N VAL A 36 -2.39 17.95 -3.65
CA VAL A 36 -1.21 18.45 -2.91
C VAL A 36 -0.99 17.66 -1.62
N LEU A 37 -2.03 17.46 -0.82
CA LEU A 37 -1.92 16.76 0.45
C LEU A 37 -1.66 15.25 0.27
N LEU A 38 -2.26 14.62 -0.74
CA LEU A 38 -1.99 13.23 -1.08
C LEU A 38 -0.53 13.03 -1.51
N VAL A 39 0.00 13.94 -2.35
CA VAL A 39 1.41 13.91 -2.78
C VAL A 39 2.34 14.07 -1.57
N ILE A 40 2.04 14.98 -0.65
CA ILE A 40 2.82 15.11 0.59
C ILE A 40 2.78 13.80 1.39
N ASN A 41 1.61 13.13 1.51
CA ASN A 41 1.50 11.84 2.20
C ASN A 41 2.34 10.76 1.51
N LEU A 42 2.32 10.66 0.17
CA LEU A 42 3.14 9.69 -0.58
C LEU A 42 4.64 9.96 -0.44
N ILE A 43 5.04 11.22 -0.42
CA ILE A 43 6.45 11.62 -0.25
C ILE A 43 6.92 11.33 1.18
N THR A 44 6.12 11.67 2.19
CA THR A 44 6.46 11.43 3.60
C THR A 44 6.55 9.95 3.92
N ASP A 45 5.76 9.09 3.26
CA ASP A 45 5.85 7.63 3.34
C ASP A 45 7.22 7.09 2.91
N ILE A 46 7.72 7.58 1.77
CA ILE A 46 9.06 7.19 1.29
C ILE A 46 10.15 7.64 2.27
N PHE A 47 10.02 8.87 2.80
CA PHE A 47 11.02 9.44 3.69
C PHE A 47 11.05 8.78 5.07
N ASP A 48 9.90 8.42 5.68
CA ASP A 48 9.91 7.80 7.00
C ASP A 48 10.62 6.44 6.98
N GLY A 49 10.38 5.60 5.96
CA GLY A 49 11.07 4.34 5.78
C GLY A 49 12.57 4.50 5.49
N LEU A 50 12.98 5.54 4.74
CA LEU A 50 14.38 5.84 4.48
C LEU A 50 15.09 6.33 5.76
N ILE A 51 14.51 7.29 6.45
CA ILE A 51 15.07 7.88 7.68
C ILE A 51 15.15 6.82 8.79
N ALA A 52 14.13 5.96 8.93
CA ALA A 52 14.15 4.88 9.92
C ALA A 52 15.33 3.94 9.72
N ARG A 53 15.67 3.63 8.46
CA ARG A 53 16.83 2.78 8.10
C ARG A 53 18.16 3.50 8.30
N MET A 54 18.28 4.74 7.82
CA MET A 54 19.51 5.54 7.91
C MET A 54 19.89 5.83 9.36
N LEU A 55 18.92 6.19 10.20
CA LEU A 55 19.14 6.52 11.60
C LEU A 55 19.09 5.30 12.54
N LYS A 56 18.86 4.08 11.99
CA LYS A 56 18.69 2.83 12.78
C LYS A 56 17.61 2.97 13.87
N GLN A 57 16.54 3.72 13.57
CA GLN A 57 15.42 3.99 14.47
C GLN A 57 14.19 3.11 14.22
N GLN A 58 14.39 1.94 13.63
CA GLN A 58 13.33 0.97 13.38
C GLN A 58 12.80 0.42 14.70
N THR A 59 11.48 0.50 14.93
CA THR A 59 10.80 -0.04 16.11
C THR A 59 9.55 -0.79 15.70
N GLU A 60 9.12 -1.78 16.48
CA GLU A 60 7.83 -2.47 16.24
C GLU A 60 6.64 -1.50 16.29
N TYR A 61 6.68 -0.53 17.20
CA TYR A 61 5.65 0.50 17.31
C TYR A 61 5.59 1.35 16.03
N GLY A 62 6.75 1.82 15.55
CA GLY A 62 6.85 2.59 14.30
C GLY A 62 6.34 1.81 13.09
N ALA A 63 6.73 0.55 12.95
CA ALA A 63 6.26 -0.30 11.85
C ALA A 63 4.73 -0.53 11.86
N ARG A 64 4.10 -0.62 13.04
CA ARG A 64 2.64 -0.71 13.14
C ARG A 64 1.95 0.60 12.78
N LEU A 65 2.50 1.71 13.26
CA LEU A 65 1.99 3.06 12.98
C LEU A 65 2.04 3.34 11.48
N ASP A 66 3.17 3.04 10.85
CA ASP A 66 3.42 3.14 9.44
C ASP A 66 2.41 2.30 8.62
N SER A 67 2.23 1.03 8.95
CA SER A 67 1.26 0.17 8.27
C SER A 67 -0.19 0.70 8.33
N ILE A 68 -0.59 1.36 9.43
CA ILE A 68 -1.92 1.97 9.52
C ILE A 68 -1.99 3.23 8.65
N ALA A 69 -0.92 4.03 8.63
CA ALA A 69 -0.84 5.23 7.80
C ALA A 69 -0.86 4.88 6.30
N ASP A 70 -0.18 3.78 5.90
CA ASP A 70 -0.20 3.26 4.52
C ASP A 70 -1.61 2.89 4.07
N ILE A 71 -2.37 2.17 4.92
CA ILE A 71 -3.77 1.84 4.65
C ILE A 71 -4.58 3.12 4.44
N GLY A 72 -4.38 4.14 5.29
CA GLY A 72 -5.02 5.44 5.15
C GLY A 72 -4.70 6.10 3.81
N THR A 73 -3.42 6.16 3.45
CA THR A 73 -2.96 6.74 2.17
C THR A 73 -3.53 5.97 0.97
N TYR A 74 -3.62 4.65 1.06
CA TYR A 74 -4.23 3.82 0.02
C TYR A 74 -5.72 4.09 -0.13
N ILE A 75 -6.46 4.21 0.97
CA ILE A 75 -7.88 4.59 0.96
C ILE A 75 -8.07 5.95 0.31
N LEU A 76 -7.22 6.95 0.62
CA LEU A 76 -7.28 8.26 -0.01
C LEU A 76 -7.05 8.18 -1.52
N ALA A 77 -6.03 7.45 -1.97
CA ALA A 77 -5.73 7.28 -3.38
C ALA A 77 -6.91 6.65 -4.14
N VAL A 78 -7.50 5.59 -3.60
CA VAL A 78 -8.69 4.94 -4.17
C VAL A 78 -9.90 5.88 -4.17
N THR A 79 -10.13 6.62 -3.07
CA THR A 79 -11.20 7.63 -3.02
C THR A 79 -11.00 8.70 -4.10
N GLY A 80 -9.78 9.19 -4.26
CA GLY A 80 -9.46 10.18 -5.30
C GLY A 80 -9.70 9.65 -6.72
N VAL A 81 -9.45 8.35 -6.98
CA VAL A 81 -9.82 7.72 -8.26
C VAL A 81 -11.33 7.83 -8.49
N PHE A 82 -12.15 7.44 -7.51
CA PHE A 82 -13.60 7.45 -7.66
C PHE A 82 -14.19 8.86 -7.76
N VAL A 83 -13.59 9.84 -7.07
CA VAL A 83 -14.13 11.21 -7.04
C VAL A 83 -13.63 12.04 -8.21
N PHE A 84 -12.35 11.97 -8.56
CA PHE A 84 -11.73 12.89 -9.52
C PHE A 84 -11.32 12.25 -10.84
N LYS A 85 -11.10 10.93 -10.88
CA LYS A 85 -10.56 10.21 -12.06
C LYS A 85 -11.53 9.13 -12.56
N TRP A 86 -12.81 9.23 -12.19
CA TRP A 86 -13.82 8.25 -12.58
C TRP A 86 -13.89 8.00 -14.09
N ASN A 87 -13.88 9.08 -14.88
CA ASN A 87 -14.00 8.97 -16.35
C ASN A 87 -12.82 8.20 -16.98
N ASP A 88 -11.62 8.32 -16.39
CA ASP A 88 -10.43 7.60 -16.84
C ASP A 88 -10.49 6.11 -16.45
N PHE A 89 -11.11 5.79 -15.30
CA PHE A 89 -11.17 4.42 -14.77
C PHE A 89 -12.42 3.65 -15.17
N ALA A 90 -13.54 4.32 -15.47
CA ALA A 90 -14.80 3.67 -15.83
C ALA A 90 -14.67 2.64 -16.97
N PRO A 91 -13.92 2.89 -18.06
CA PRO A 91 -13.69 1.90 -19.11
C PRO A 91 -12.89 0.67 -18.64
N HIS A 92 -12.17 0.80 -17.54
CA HIS A 92 -11.24 -0.20 -17.00
C HIS A 92 -11.72 -0.82 -15.68
N MET A 93 -13.00 -0.61 -15.30
CA MET A 93 -13.55 -1.04 -14.00
C MET A 93 -13.39 -2.53 -13.72
N LEU A 94 -13.47 -3.37 -14.74
CA LEU A 94 -13.28 -4.82 -14.55
C LEU A 94 -11.86 -5.14 -14.05
N SER A 95 -10.84 -4.57 -14.68
CA SER A 95 -9.44 -4.80 -14.29
C SER A 95 -9.10 -4.14 -12.95
N PHE A 96 -9.59 -2.92 -12.71
CA PHE A 96 -9.39 -2.23 -11.45
C PHE A 96 -10.16 -2.91 -10.29
N GLY A 97 -11.41 -3.31 -10.53
CA GLY A 97 -12.20 -4.05 -9.56
C GLY A 97 -11.58 -5.41 -9.21
N THR A 98 -11.05 -6.13 -10.20
CA THR A 98 -10.30 -7.39 -9.98
C THR A 98 -9.05 -7.14 -9.12
N PHE A 99 -8.30 -6.09 -9.42
CA PHE A 99 -7.12 -5.70 -8.64
C PHE A 99 -7.49 -5.39 -7.19
N LEU A 100 -8.51 -4.56 -6.94
CA LEU A 100 -8.98 -4.23 -5.59
C LEU A 100 -9.53 -5.46 -4.86
N PHE A 101 -10.30 -6.29 -5.56
CA PHE A 101 -10.83 -7.53 -4.98
C PHE A 101 -9.72 -8.46 -4.52
N LEU A 102 -8.70 -8.71 -5.35
CA LEU A 102 -7.58 -9.59 -4.99
C LEU A 102 -6.75 -9.00 -3.85
N PHE A 103 -6.56 -7.68 -3.82
CA PHE A 103 -5.91 -7.00 -2.70
C PHE A 103 -6.66 -7.23 -1.39
N VAL A 104 -7.97 -6.96 -1.35
CA VAL A 104 -8.79 -7.15 -0.16
C VAL A 104 -8.85 -8.63 0.22
N PHE A 105 -9.06 -9.52 -0.76
CA PHE A 105 -9.16 -10.96 -0.54
C PHE A 105 -7.86 -11.53 0.04
N SER A 106 -6.70 -11.14 -0.48
CA SER A 106 -5.42 -11.62 0.02
C SER A 106 -5.15 -11.22 1.49
N ASN A 107 -5.56 -9.99 1.87
CA ASN A 107 -5.45 -9.51 3.23
C ASN A 107 -6.47 -10.20 4.16
N LEU A 108 -7.71 -10.34 3.71
CA LEU A 108 -8.77 -11.01 4.46
C LEU A 108 -8.44 -12.49 4.70
N LEU A 109 -7.91 -13.19 3.69
CA LEU A 109 -7.48 -14.58 3.82
C LEU A 109 -6.42 -14.73 4.92
N SER A 110 -5.47 -13.78 5.03
CA SER A 110 -4.47 -13.78 6.09
C SER A 110 -5.12 -13.67 7.49
N VAL A 111 -6.04 -12.72 7.63
CA VAL A 111 -6.73 -12.50 8.90
C VAL A 111 -7.58 -13.71 9.28
N LEU A 112 -8.34 -14.27 8.35
CA LEU A 112 -9.21 -15.43 8.61
C LEU A 112 -8.41 -16.69 8.93
N LYS A 113 -7.33 -16.96 8.17
CA LYS A 113 -6.55 -18.20 8.33
C LYS A 113 -5.59 -18.13 9.51
N PHE A 114 -4.88 -17.02 9.67
CA PHE A 114 -3.80 -16.91 10.65
C PHE A 114 -4.13 -16.00 11.84
N ARG A 115 -5.30 -15.35 11.82
CA ARG A 115 -5.73 -14.35 12.82
C ARG A 115 -4.72 -13.21 13.02
N ARG A 116 -3.98 -12.87 11.95
CA ARG A 116 -2.94 -11.83 11.91
C ARG A 116 -2.95 -11.13 10.57
N PHE A 117 -2.55 -9.86 10.54
CA PHE A 117 -2.27 -9.16 9.29
C PHE A 117 -1.07 -9.81 8.58
N PRO A 118 -1.03 -9.79 7.22
CA PRO A 118 0.05 -10.39 6.47
C PRO A 118 1.40 -9.75 6.82
N SER A 119 2.39 -10.58 7.18
CA SER A 119 3.75 -10.16 7.48
C SER A 119 4.79 -10.94 6.66
N LEU A 120 4.39 -11.44 5.48
CA LEU A 120 5.22 -12.32 4.65
C LEU A 120 6.44 -11.60 4.04
N HIS A 121 6.36 -10.28 3.85
CA HIS A 121 7.45 -9.44 3.29
C HIS A 121 7.99 -9.93 1.95
N LEU A 122 7.09 -10.39 1.05
CA LEU A 122 7.46 -10.87 -0.28
C LEU A 122 8.12 -9.76 -1.10
N TYR A 123 9.09 -10.12 -1.93
CA TYR A 123 9.73 -9.16 -2.85
C TYR A 123 8.74 -8.60 -3.87
N SER A 124 7.87 -9.44 -4.43
CA SER A 124 6.81 -9.01 -5.35
C SER A 124 5.89 -7.97 -4.74
N TRP A 125 5.51 -8.17 -3.46
CA TRP A 125 4.66 -7.25 -2.72
C TRP A 125 5.34 -5.89 -2.48
N LYS A 126 6.62 -5.90 -2.08
CA LYS A 126 7.40 -4.67 -1.88
C LYS A 126 7.54 -3.86 -3.17
N ILE A 127 7.91 -4.54 -4.26
CA ILE A 127 8.01 -3.89 -5.58
C ILE A 127 6.63 -3.38 -6.02
N GLY A 128 5.57 -4.17 -5.80
CA GLY A 128 4.19 -3.78 -6.07
C GLY A 128 3.78 -2.50 -5.35
N GLY A 129 4.15 -2.34 -4.08
CA GLY A 129 3.90 -1.12 -3.31
C GLY A 129 4.57 0.11 -3.94
N TYR A 130 5.83 0.00 -4.35
CA TYR A 130 6.52 1.11 -5.04
C TYR A 130 5.89 1.44 -6.40
N ILE A 131 5.49 0.43 -7.19
CA ILE A 131 4.82 0.64 -8.47
C ILE A 131 3.47 1.34 -8.26
N GLN A 132 2.69 0.92 -7.26
CA GLN A 132 1.40 1.54 -6.93
C GLN A 132 1.56 2.97 -6.45
N GLY A 133 2.49 3.24 -5.55
CA GLY A 133 2.80 4.60 -5.08
C GLY A 133 3.21 5.52 -6.22
N ALA A 134 4.13 5.06 -7.09
CA ALA A 134 4.55 5.80 -8.27
C ALA A 134 3.39 6.02 -9.27
N PHE A 135 2.53 5.02 -9.45
CA PHE A 135 1.36 5.15 -10.32
C PHE A 135 0.37 6.19 -9.78
N PHE A 136 -0.01 6.14 -8.50
CA PHE A 136 -0.92 7.13 -7.92
C PHE A 136 -0.32 8.54 -7.94
N PHE A 137 0.97 8.67 -7.65
CA PHE A 137 1.65 9.95 -7.82
C PHE A 137 1.53 10.47 -9.26
N ALA A 138 1.87 9.65 -10.25
CA ALA A 138 1.79 10.02 -11.66
C ALA A 138 0.36 10.35 -12.11
N LEU A 139 -0.62 9.56 -11.66
CA LEU A 139 -2.04 9.74 -11.97
C LEU A 139 -2.55 11.13 -11.53
N PHE A 140 -2.22 11.53 -10.31
CA PHE A 140 -2.75 12.79 -9.76
C PHE A 140 -1.95 14.02 -10.19
N VAL A 141 -0.65 13.87 -10.49
CA VAL A 141 0.22 15.00 -10.88
C VAL A 141 0.25 15.20 -12.40
N PHE A 142 0.34 14.11 -13.17
CA PHE A 142 0.53 14.17 -14.64
C PHE A 142 -0.70 13.70 -15.42
N GLY A 143 -1.67 13.06 -14.75
CA GLY A 143 -2.85 12.49 -15.38
C GLY A 143 -2.74 11.00 -15.67
N PHE A 144 -3.83 10.44 -16.23
CA PHE A 144 -3.96 9.01 -16.48
C PHE A 144 -3.09 8.56 -17.66
N ASN A 145 -2.26 7.56 -17.41
CA ASN A 145 -1.48 6.87 -18.44
C ASN A 145 -1.89 5.39 -18.48
N ILE A 146 -2.48 4.95 -19.60
CA ILE A 146 -3.03 3.60 -19.76
C ILE A 146 -1.98 2.50 -19.66
N TYR A 147 -0.77 2.73 -20.17
CA TYR A 147 0.31 1.74 -20.12
C TYR A 147 0.82 1.55 -18.70
N PHE A 148 1.00 2.64 -17.95
CA PHE A 148 1.41 2.56 -16.55
C PHE A 148 0.30 1.95 -15.69
N TYR A 149 -0.96 2.27 -15.97
CA TYR A 149 -2.12 1.66 -15.32
C TYR A 149 -2.10 0.12 -15.48
N TYR A 150 -2.02 -0.39 -16.71
CA TYR A 150 -2.01 -1.84 -16.93
C TYR A 150 -0.74 -2.51 -16.39
N PHE A 151 0.39 -1.85 -16.41
CA PHE A 151 1.61 -2.36 -15.76
C PHE A 151 1.41 -2.52 -14.25
N MET A 152 0.83 -1.51 -13.57
CA MET A 152 0.52 -1.55 -12.15
C MET A 152 -0.49 -2.66 -11.82
N VAL A 153 -1.57 -2.76 -12.57
CA VAL A 153 -2.61 -3.80 -12.38
C VAL A 153 -2.03 -5.19 -12.59
N PHE A 154 -1.28 -5.41 -13.67
CA PHE A 154 -0.65 -6.70 -13.97
C PHE A 154 0.30 -7.14 -12.86
N TRP A 155 1.22 -6.26 -12.44
CA TRP A 155 2.14 -6.57 -11.36
C TRP A 155 1.42 -6.84 -10.04
N GLY A 156 0.40 -6.03 -9.72
CA GLY A 156 -0.41 -6.21 -8.52
C GLY A 156 -1.12 -7.56 -8.50
N ILE A 157 -1.79 -7.95 -9.58
CA ILE A 157 -2.47 -9.24 -9.70
C ILE A 157 -1.49 -10.40 -9.50
N LEU A 158 -0.32 -10.37 -10.15
CA LEU A 158 0.71 -11.39 -9.95
C LEU A 158 1.16 -11.49 -8.49
N SER A 159 1.40 -10.33 -7.85
CA SER A 159 1.81 -10.27 -6.45
C SER A 159 0.73 -10.81 -5.50
N PHE A 160 -0.54 -10.51 -5.77
CA PHE A 160 -1.64 -11.00 -4.94
C PHE A 160 -1.86 -12.49 -5.11
N ILE A 161 -1.76 -13.02 -6.34
CA ILE A 161 -1.84 -14.47 -6.61
C ILE A 161 -0.68 -15.20 -5.90
N GLU A 162 0.55 -14.69 -6.00
CA GLU A 162 1.68 -15.27 -5.27
C GLU A 162 1.42 -15.29 -3.75
N HIS A 163 0.94 -14.17 -3.21
CA HIS A 163 0.63 -14.02 -1.80
C HIS A 163 -0.44 -15.00 -1.33
N ILE A 164 -1.55 -15.13 -2.08
CA ILE A 164 -2.63 -16.07 -1.80
C ILE A 164 -2.11 -17.51 -1.85
N THR A 165 -1.34 -17.85 -2.88
CA THR A 165 -0.78 -19.21 -3.06
C THR A 165 0.10 -19.58 -1.87
N ILE A 166 1.00 -18.69 -1.45
CA ILE A 166 1.85 -18.94 -0.28
C ILE A 166 1.01 -19.12 0.99
N GLN A 167 0.00 -18.29 1.19
CA GLN A 167 -0.89 -18.42 2.36
C GLN A 167 -1.64 -19.76 2.36
N LEU A 168 -2.08 -20.24 1.20
CA LEU A 168 -2.76 -21.56 1.11
C LEU A 168 -1.79 -22.71 1.44
N MET A 169 -0.52 -22.60 1.05
CA MET A 169 0.50 -23.63 1.26
C MET A 169 1.03 -23.70 2.71
N LEU A 170 1.00 -22.58 3.44
CA LEU A 170 1.50 -22.52 4.82
C LEU A 170 0.43 -22.93 5.82
N SER A 171 0.79 -23.78 6.79
CA SER A 171 -0.06 -24.10 7.96
C SER A 171 -0.05 -22.98 9.01
N GLU A 172 1.09 -22.29 9.13
CA GLU A 172 1.29 -21.19 10.08
C GLU A 172 1.92 -19.97 9.39
N MET A 173 1.64 -18.76 9.91
CA MET A 173 2.24 -17.54 9.38
C MET A 173 3.73 -17.51 9.69
N LYS A 174 4.56 -17.62 8.64
CA LYS A 174 6.01 -17.45 8.73
C LYS A 174 6.40 -16.09 8.15
N SER A 175 6.89 -15.20 8.99
CA SER A 175 7.40 -13.89 8.54
C SER A 175 8.64 -14.03 7.65
N ASN A 176 8.91 -13.00 6.84
CA ASN A 176 10.10 -12.90 6.00
C ASN A 176 10.24 -14.00 4.93
N GLN A 177 9.14 -14.43 4.34
CA GLN A 177 9.17 -15.27 3.14
C GLN A 177 9.56 -14.39 1.94
N LYS A 178 10.64 -14.76 1.23
CA LYS A 178 11.13 -13.97 0.09
C LYS A 178 10.23 -14.05 -1.14
N GLY A 179 9.53 -15.18 -1.34
CA GLY A 179 8.65 -15.46 -2.46
C GLY A 179 8.31 -16.95 -2.58
N LEU A 180 7.44 -17.29 -3.52
CA LEU A 180 6.92 -18.65 -3.71
C LEU A 180 8.03 -19.68 -3.95
N TYR A 181 9.02 -19.34 -4.76
CA TYR A 181 10.18 -20.22 -5.01
C TYR A 181 10.85 -20.68 -3.71
N TRP A 182 11.12 -19.78 -2.78
CA TRP A 182 11.77 -20.11 -1.51
C TRP A 182 10.88 -20.92 -0.58
N VAL A 183 9.57 -20.70 -0.62
CA VAL A 183 8.60 -21.47 0.19
C VAL A 183 8.58 -22.93 -0.30
N ILE A 184 8.56 -23.17 -1.61
CA ILE A 184 8.58 -24.51 -2.20
C ILE A 184 9.90 -25.21 -1.88
N LYS A 185 11.05 -24.53 -2.07
CA LYS A 185 12.38 -25.09 -1.81
C LYS A 185 12.60 -25.50 -0.36
N ASN A 186 12.03 -24.75 0.59
CA ASN A 186 12.18 -25.06 2.02
C ASN A 186 11.18 -26.10 2.53
N LYS A 187 10.26 -26.56 1.69
CA LYS A 187 9.27 -27.58 2.03
C LYS A 187 9.72 -28.99 1.61
N ASN A 188 10.69 -29.05 0.69
CA ASN A 188 11.41 -30.26 0.29
C ASN A 188 12.70 -30.41 1.13
#